data_66fd0883b4ff6c4413903b383636bb7d
#
_entry.id   66fd0883b4ff6c4413903b383636bb7d
#
_cell.length_a   1.000
_cell.length_b   1.000
_cell.length_c   1.000
_cell.angle_alpha   90.00
_cell.angle_beta   90.00
_cell.angle_gamma   90.00
#
_symmetry.space_group_name_H-M   'P 1'
#
loop_
_entity.id
_entity.type
_entity.pdbx_description
1 polymer ?
#
loop_
_entity_poly.entity_id
_entity_poly.type
_entity_poly.pdbx_seq_one_letter_code
_entity_poly.pdbx_strand_id
1 'polypeptide(L)'
;MIRLSHAVVFAIAAGLAAPAMAEDVVNFGVQPSTQPILIAHGAGYLKPIEDKYKIKIVLRSFSYGAPENQALAAGELQIASAGMGPAILAAARLPATLVAIDILDQTAILVPKDSKITSVAGLKGAKIAFPGEGSQQYPLLIKALADAKLTVKDVQLFKTQGSQVATLLANKSVDAGITWDPHVSRALADGVGRVLASSAQIMPIKNGHYVGDGTYVRDDFMKAHPDIVQDLISAEVKAIDLILKDPDKAIDIWTKENGFPRPVIEYAVKQKISVFDRNIVPEKSTVEAYTSFLKKAGLLKDADNPKFETKFAEQALKDVK
;
A
#
# COMPACT_ATOMS: atom_id res chain seq x y z
N MET A 1 1.30 -54.89 71.11
CA MET A 1 0.39 -54.11 70.23
C MET A 1 1.23 -53.38 69.18
N ILE A 2 1.25 -53.97 67.99
CA ILE A 2 2.07 -53.45 66.86
C ILE A 2 1.12 -52.69 65.95
N ARG A 3 1.36 -51.35 65.77
CA ARG A 3 0.62 -50.52 64.82
C ARG A 3 1.31 -50.52 63.48
N LEU A 4 0.70 -51.13 62.48
CA LEU A 4 1.11 -50.96 61.06
C LEU A 4 0.65 -49.62 60.55
N SER A 5 1.61 -48.84 60.13
CA SER A 5 1.35 -47.57 59.37
C SER A 5 1.34 -47.90 57.90
N HIS A 6 0.21 -47.56 57.21
CA HIS A 6 0.08 -47.67 55.75
C HIS A 6 0.62 -46.38 55.11
N ALA A 7 1.68 -46.51 54.37
CA ALA A 7 2.20 -45.37 53.52
C ALA A 7 1.44 -45.40 52.16
N VAL A 8 0.65 -44.39 51.93
CA VAL A 8 0.03 -44.12 50.61
C VAL A 8 1.02 -43.42 49.72
N VAL A 9 1.49 -44.10 48.68
CA VAL A 9 2.33 -43.51 47.65
C VAL A 9 1.43 -42.81 46.62
N PHE A 10 1.46 -41.48 46.59
CA PHE A 10 0.86 -40.68 45.51
C PHE A 10 1.84 -40.65 44.32
N ALA A 11 1.50 -41.35 43.24
CA ALA A 11 2.18 -41.22 41.97
C ALA A 11 1.70 -39.94 41.27
N ILE A 12 2.54 -38.89 41.25
CA ILE A 12 2.30 -37.68 40.45
C ILE A 12 2.67 -38.03 39.01
N ALA A 13 1.68 -38.21 38.16
CA ALA A 13 1.84 -38.28 36.72
C ALA A 13 2.15 -36.85 36.22
N ALA A 14 3.44 -36.53 36.05
CA ALA A 14 3.87 -35.32 35.36
C ALA A 14 3.53 -35.49 33.87
N GLY A 15 2.40 -34.95 33.43
CA GLY A 15 2.06 -34.78 32.02
C GLY A 15 3.06 -33.83 31.41
N LEU A 16 3.95 -34.33 30.54
CA LEU A 16 4.77 -33.53 29.66
C LEU A 16 3.82 -32.81 28.69
N ALA A 17 3.40 -31.58 29.05
CA ALA A 17 2.84 -30.65 28.07
C ALA A 17 3.97 -30.34 27.09
N ALA A 18 3.88 -30.85 25.86
CA ALA A 18 4.73 -30.43 24.78
C ALA A 18 4.62 -28.88 24.66
N PRO A 19 5.74 -28.13 24.55
CA PRO A 19 5.64 -26.70 24.33
C PRO A 19 4.85 -26.50 23.05
N ALA A 20 3.76 -25.74 23.13
CA ALA A 20 3.08 -25.26 21.95
C ALA A 20 4.13 -24.49 21.16
N MET A 21 4.54 -25.01 19.99
CA MET A 21 5.43 -24.29 19.09
C MET A 21 4.74 -22.97 18.78
N ALA A 22 5.37 -21.86 19.15
CA ALA A 22 4.88 -20.55 18.76
C ALA A 22 4.84 -20.52 17.22
N GLU A 23 3.66 -20.25 16.68
CA GLU A 23 3.48 -20.13 15.23
C GLU A 23 4.33 -18.95 14.74
N ASP A 24 5.18 -19.17 13.74
CA ASP A 24 6.01 -18.10 13.19
C ASP A 24 5.13 -17.03 12.54
N VAL A 25 5.34 -15.76 12.90
CA VAL A 25 4.52 -14.65 12.42
C VAL A 25 5.21 -13.95 11.25
N VAL A 26 4.50 -13.81 10.14
CA VAL A 26 4.88 -12.98 9.01
C VAL A 26 4.05 -11.70 9.05
N ASN A 27 4.69 -10.58 9.38
CA ASN A 27 4.05 -9.27 9.40
C ASN A 27 4.12 -8.64 8.00
N PHE A 28 2.96 -8.33 7.44
CA PHE A 28 2.81 -7.66 6.16
C PHE A 28 2.29 -6.23 6.39
N GLY A 29 3.08 -5.22 6.02
CA GLY A 29 2.70 -3.81 6.11
C GLY A 29 1.67 -3.46 5.03
N VAL A 30 0.61 -2.74 5.43
CA VAL A 30 -0.45 -2.28 4.53
C VAL A 30 -0.85 -0.84 4.86
N GLN A 31 -1.54 -0.19 3.95
CA GLN A 31 -2.14 1.13 4.16
C GLN A 31 -3.66 1.05 4.03
N PRO A 32 -4.43 2.00 4.61
CA PRO A 32 -5.87 2.11 4.36
C PRO A 32 -6.11 2.56 2.91
N SER A 33 -6.05 1.62 1.98
CA SER A 33 -6.04 1.80 0.52
C SER A 33 -6.80 0.67 -0.15
N THR A 34 -6.89 0.68 -1.48
CA THR A 34 -7.48 -0.40 -2.29
C THR A 34 -6.45 -1.50 -2.62
N GLN A 35 -5.55 -1.82 -1.72
CA GLN A 35 -4.50 -2.82 -1.94
C GLN A 35 -5.06 -4.23 -2.15
N PRO A 36 -4.58 -4.99 -3.16
CA PRO A 36 -5.04 -6.34 -3.46
C PRO A 36 -4.82 -7.33 -2.30
N ILE A 37 -3.78 -7.15 -1.49
CA ILE A 37 -3.52 -8.02 -0.33
C ILE A 37 -4.67 -8.00 0.70
N LEU A 38 -5.41 -6.88 0.82
CA LEU A 38 -6.61 -6.81 1.68
C LEU A 38 -7.73 -7.69 1.12
N ILE A 39 -7.87 -7.75 -0.21
CA ILE A 39 -8.79 -8.69 -0.86
C ILE A 39 -8.32 -10.13 -0.66
N ALA A 40 -7.02 -10.41 -0.81
CA ALA A 40 -6.48 -11.74 -0.59
C ALA A 40 -6.75 -12.23 0.84
N HIS A 41 -6.61 -11.35 1.84
CA HIS A 41 -6.94 -11.63 3.23
C HIS A 41 -8.44 -11.91 3.41
N GLY A 42 -9.30 -10.97 3.04
CA GLY A 42 -10.75 -11.08 3.25
C GLY A 42 -11.43 -12.16 2.40
N ALA A 43 -10.84 -12.55 1.26
CA ALA A 43 -11.28 -13.69 0.45
C ALA A 43 -10.77 -15.05 0.96
N GLY A 44 -9.92 -15.06 2.00
CA GLY A 44 -9.35 -16.28 2.58
C GLY A 44 -8.20 -16.89 1.77
N TYR A 45 -7.60 -16.15 0.81
CA TYR A 45 -6.50 -16.67 -0.02
C TYR A 45 -5.18 -16.81 0.75
N LEU A 46 -5.05 -16.16 1.92
CA LEU A 46 -3.87 -16.29 2.77
C LEU A 46 -3.92 -17.54 3.66
N LYS A 47 -5.12 -18.06 4.00
CA LYS A 47 -5.27 -19.23 4.87
C LYS A 47 -4.55 -20.49 4.37
N PRO A 48 -4.61 -20.89 3.07
CA PRO A 48 -3.82 -22.02 2.58
C PRO A 48 -2.31 -21.84 2.74
N ILE A 49 -1.80 -20.60 2.67
CA ILE A 49 -0.38 -20.27 2.86
C ILE A 49 -0.01 -20.49 4.33
N GLU A 50 -0.81 -19.95 5.26
CA GLU A 50 -0.63 -20.15 6.70
C GLU A 50 -0.60 -21.64 7.05
N ASP A 51 -1.55 -22.42 6.53
CA ASP A 51 -1.66 -23.85 6.80
C ASP A 51 -0.48 -24.64 6.23
N LYS A 52 -0.02 -24.29 5.02
CA LYS A 52 1.10 -24.94 4.34
C LYS A 52 2.42 -24.75 5.08
N TYR A 53 2.69 -23.52 5.52
CA TYR A 53 3.98 -23.16 6.13
C TYR A 53 3.97 -23.15 7.66
N LYS A 54 2.80 -23.39 8.30
CA LYS A 54 2.60 -23.32 9.75
C LYS A 54 3.00 -21.95 10.32
N ILE A 55 2.61 -20.90 9.64
CA ILE A 55 2.82 -19.50 9.99
C ILE A 55 1.50 -18.80 10.21
N LYS A 56 1.56 -17.60 10.79
CA LYS A 56 0.45 -16.65 10.81
C LYS A 56 0.82 -15.39 10.04
N ILE A 57 -0.02 -14.97 9.09
CA ILE A 57 0.15 -13.73 8.36
C ILE A 57 -0.66 -12.65 9.06
N VAL A 58 0.00 -11.56 9.47
CA VAL A 58 -0.62 -10.43 10.18
C VAL A 58 -0.47 -9.18 9.35
N LEU A 59 -1.59 -8.61 8.92
CA LEU A 59 -1.61 -7.32 8.23
C LEU A 59 -1.45 -6.18 9.25
N ARG A 60 -0.37 -5.38 9.11
CA ARG A 60 -0.03 -4.25 9.98
C ARG A 60 -0.32 -2.95 9.24
N SER A 61 -1.30 -2.17 9.73
CA SER A 61 -1.72 -0.93 9.07
C SER A 61 -0.85 0.27 9.45
N PHE A 62 -0.44 1.02 8.43
CA PHE A 62 0.35 2.26 8.55
C PHE A 62 -0.36 3.42 7.87
N SER A 63 -0.20 4.62 8.39
CA SER A 63 -0.89 5.82 7.87
C SER A 63 -0.39 6.26 6.49
N TYR A 64 0.88 5.96 6.12
CA TYR A 64 1.52 6.17 4.82
C TYR A 64 2.90 5.47 4.79
N GLY A 65 3.63 5.54 3.69
CA GLY A 65 4.81 4.70 3.46
C GLY A 65 6.03 4.97 4.35
N ALA A 66 6.27 6.19 4.86
CA ALA A 66 7.47 6.45 5.65
C ALA A 66 7.50 5.69 6.99
N PRO A 67 6.45 5.71 7.85
CA PRO A 67 6.44 4.87 9.06
C PRO A 67 6.46 3.37 8.75
N GLU A 68 5.89 2.94 7.64
CA GLU A 68 5.94 1.56 7.17
C GLU A 68 7.38 1.14 6.82
N ASN A 69 8.12 1.98 6.09
CA ASN A 69 9.54 1.76 5.80
C ASN A 69 10.41 1.75 7.07
N GLN A 70 10.07 2.55 8.08
CA GLN A 70 10.77 2.52 9.38
C GLN A 70 10.55 1.17 10.09
N ALA A 71 9.33 0.66 10.12
CA ALA A 71 9.02 -0.66 10.67
C ALA A 71 9.72 -1.79 9.92
N LEU A 72 9.77 -1.72 8.58
CA LEU A 72 10.50 -2.68 7.75
C LEU A 72 12.02 -2.63 8.04
N ALA A 73 12.60 -1.44 8.15
CA ALA A 73 14.02 -1.26 8.49
C ALA A 73 14.35 -1.78 9.89
N ALA A 74 13.42 -1.64 10.85
CA ALA A 74 13.54 -2.17 12.21
C ALA A 74 13.36 -3.69 12.31
N GLY A 75 12.96 -4.36 11.21
CA GLY A 75 12.70 -5.81 11.20
C GLY A 75 11.32 -6.21 11.73
N GLU A 76 10.46 -5.25 11.98
CA GLU A 76 9.08 -5.50 12.45
C GLU A 76 8.17 -6.00 11.34
N LEU A 77 8.53 -5.73 10.06
CA LEU A 77 7.85 -6.23 8.88
C LEU A 77 8.78 -7.09 8.03
N GLN A 78 8.26 -8.14 7.45
CA GLN A 78 8.92 -8.99 6.45
C GLN A 78 8.62 -8.53 5.04
N ILE A 79 7.39 -8.07 4.82
CA ILE A 79 6.84 -7.64 3.53
C ILE A 79 6.04 -6.36 3.76
N ALA A 80 5.92 -5.53 2.73
CA ALA A 80 5.07 -4.34 2.77
C ALA A 80 4.52 -4.03 1.37
N SER A 81 3.32 -3.46 1.32
CA SER A 81 2.74 -2.85 0.12
C SER A 81 2.44 -1.39 0.40
N ALA A 82 3.11 -0.51 -0.31
CA ALA A 82 2.99 0.93 -0.14
C ALA A 82 2.98 1.65 -1.48
N GLY A 83 2.63 2.94 -1.44
CA GLY A 83 2.78 3.80 -2.60
C GLY A 83 4.14 3.65 -3.25
N MET A 84 4.20 3.68 -4.59
CA MET A 84 5.42 3.36 -5.37
C MET A 84 6.63 4.23 -4.97
N GLY A 85 6.43 5.48 -4.55
CA GLY A 85 7.51 6.34 -4.05
C GLY A 85 8.23 5.73 -2.84
N PRO A 86 7.52 5.48 -1.72
CA PRO A 86 8.06 4.75 -0.57
C PRO A 86 8.66 3.38 -0.92
N ALA A 87 8.03 2.60 -1.80
CA ALA A 87 8.53 1.29 -2.23
C ALA A 87 9.89 1.38 -2.93
N ILE A 88 10.04 2.31 -3.88
CA ILE A 88 11.32 2.58 -4.57
C ILE A 88 12.38 3.11 -3.59
N LEU A 89 12.00 3.99 -2.65
CA LEU A 89 12.93 4.47 -1.61
C LEU A 89 13.42 3.33 -0.71
N ALA A 90 12.52 2.43 -0.31
CA ALA A 90 12.88 1.22 0.46
C ALA A 90 13.84 0.33 -0.33
N ALA A 91 13.49 0.01 -1.58
CA ALA A 91 14.30 -0.84 -2.45
C ALA A 91 15.68 -0.25 -2.79
N ALA A 92 15.81 1.10 -2.75
CA ALA A 92 17.08 1.79 -3.04
C ALA A 92 17.98 1.97 -1.81
N ARG A 93 17.41 2.04 -0.59
CA ARG A 93 18.16 2.45 0.62
C ARG A 93 18.09 1.47 1.78
N LEU A 94 17.18 0.51 1.73
CA LEU A 94 17.01 -0.51 2.77
C LEU A 94 17.40 -1.90 2.20
N PRO A 95 17.60 -2.90 3.06
CA PRO A 95 17.75 -4.29 2.62
C PRO A 95 16.38 -4.85 2.19
N ALA A 96 15.81 -4.29 1.13
CA ALA A 96 14.52 -4.65 0.57
C ALA A 96 14.54 -4.67 -0.96
N THR A 97 13.68 -5.48 -1.57
CA THR A 97 13.57 -5.68 -3.01
C THR A 97 12.11 -5.53 -3.43
N LEU A 98 11.83 -4.72 -4.45
CA LEU A 98 10.50 -4.59 -5.07
C LEU A 98 10.20 -5.87 -5.86
N VAL A 99 9.02 -6.48 -5.63
CA VAL A 99 8.65 -7.76 -6.24
C VAL A 99 7.34 -7.72 -7.03
N ALA A 100 6.50 -6.68 -6.82
CA ALA A 100 5.26 -6.48 -7.59
C ALA A 100 4.89 -5.01 -7.69
N ILE A 101 4.08 -4.68 -8.72
CA ILE A 101 3.36 -3.42 -8.88
C ILE A 101 1.87 -3.78 -8.92
N ASP A 102 1.12 -3.40 -7.91
CA ASP A 102 -0.20 -3.96 -7.65
C ASP A 102 -1.37 -3.00 -7.86
N ILE A 103 -1.13 -1.67 -7.87
CA ILE A 103 -2.16 -0.66 -8.18
C ILE A 103 -1.60 0.35 -9.19
N LEU A 104 -2.45 0.74 -10.13
CA LEU A 104 -2.22 1.88 -11.01
C LEU A 104 -3.12 3.06 -10.58
N ASP A 105 -2.66 4.28 -10.82
CA ASP A 105 -3.35 5.53 -10.48
C ASP A 105 -3.61 5.74 -8.98
N GLN A 106 -4.85 5.78 -8.52
CA GLN A 106 -5.34 5.98 -7.15
C GLN A 106 -5.05 7.35 -6.48
N THR A 107 -4.24 8.22 -7.05
CA THR A 107 -3.88 9.52 -6.44
C THR A 107 -4.41 10.68 -7.26
N ALA A 108 -4.89 11.74 -6.57
CA ALA A 108 -5.32 12.97 -7.24
C ALA A 108 -5.05 14.20 -6.37
N ILE A 109 -4.84 15.34 -7.06
CA ILE A 109 -4.96 16.67 -6.47
C ILE A 109 -6.43 17.05 -6.54
N LEU A 110 -7.00 17.38 -5.38
CA LEU A 110 -8.39 17.76 -5.21
C LEU A 110 -8.49 19.23 -4.81
N VAL A 111 -9.57 19.88 -5.21
CA VAL A 111 -9.98 21.19 -4.73
C VAL A 111 -11.43 21.12 -4.25
N PRO A 112 -11.91 22.05 -3.38
CA PRO A 112 -13.32 22.12 -3.04
C PRO A 112 -14.20 22.13 -4.31
N LYS A 113 -15.39 21.52 -4.23
CA LYS A 113 -16.29 21.38 -5.38
C LYS A 113 -16.60 22.71 -6.08
N ASP A 114 -16.78 23.75 -5.27
CA ASP A 114 -17.10 25.14 -5.71
C ASP A 114 -15.86 26.03 -5.89
N SER A 115 -14.65 25.46 -5.82
CA SER A 115 -13.39 26.21 -5.98
C SER A 115 -13.27 26.85 -7.36
N LYS A 116 -12.75 28.07 -7.40
CA LYS A 116 -12.42 28.77 -8.65
C LYS A 116 -11.07 28.35 -9.25
N ILE A 117 -10.31 27.52 -8.53
CA ILE A 117 -9.01 27.01 -9.02
C ILE A 117 -9.30 25.93 -10.05
N THR A 118 -8.98 26.17 -11.32
CA THR A 118 -9.26 25.27 -12.46
C THR A 118 -8.02 24.61 -13.06
N SER A 119 -6.82 25.00 -12.58
CA SER A 119 -5.55 24.42 -13.04
C SER A 119 -4.54 24.40 -11.91
N VAL A 120 -3.48 23.58 -12.05
CA VAL A 120 -2.37 23.53 -11.08
C VAL A 120 -1.65 24.88 -10.96
N ALA A 121 -1.57 25.67 -12.03
CA ALA A 121 -1.01 27.03 -11.97
C ALA A 121 -1.80 27.95 -11.03
N GLY A 122 -3.10 27.73 -10.88
CA GLY A 122 -3.96 28.46 -9.94
C GLY A 122 -3.72 28.12 -8.46
N LEU A 123 -2.85 27.16 -8.15
CA LEU A 123 -2.45 26.81 -6.79
C LEU A 123 -1.40 27.79 -6.21
N LYS A 124 -0.91 28.78 -6.95
CA LYS A 124 0.03 29.77 -6.41
C LYS A 124 -0.55 30.46 -5.19
N GLY A 125 0.17 30.41 -4.04
CA GLY A 125 -0.27 30.94 -2.76
C GLY A 125 -1.26 30.07 -1.99
N ALA A 126 -1.77 28.99 -2.62
CA ALA A 126 -2.78 28.12 -2.04
C ALA A 126 -2.25 27.28 -0.86
N LYS A 127 -3.12 27.02 0.11
CA LYS A 127 -2.87 26.09 1.21
C LYS A 127 -3.26 24.67 0.78
N ILE A 128 -2.28 23.77 0.71
CA ILE A 128 -2.44 22.42 0.18
C ILE A 128 -2.23 21.38 1.28
N ALA A 129 -3.26 20.57 1.57
CA ALA A 129 -3.15 19.41 2.45
C ALA A 129 -2.39 18.27 1.75
N PHE A 130 -1.44 17.65 2.47
CA PHE A 130 -0.65 16.51 1.96
C PHE A 130 -0.21 15.59 3.11
N PRO A 131 0.07 14.28 2.88
CA PRO A 131 0.40 13.33 3.94
C PRO A 131 1.80 13.52 4.56
N GLY A 132 2.69 14.20 3.86
CA GLY A 132 4.09 14.42 4.28
C GLY A 132 5.08 14.02 3.19
N GLU A 133 6.34 14.38 3.40
CA GLU A 133 7.43 14.25 2.42
C GLU A 133 7.78 12.79 2.10
N GLY A 134 7.55 11.87 3.05
CA GLY A 134 7.77 10.42 2.86
C GLY A 134 6.56 9.67 2.28
N SER A 135 5.59 10.39 1.70
CA SER A 135 4.43 9.81 1.01
C SER A 135 4.66 9.77 -0.50
N GLN A 136 3.88 8.94 -1.20
CA GLN A 136 3.83 8.95 -2.67
C GLN A 136 3.29 10.26 -3.24
N GLN A 137 2.42 10.94 -2.51
CA GLN A 137 1.74 12.17 -2.94
C GLN A 137 2.71 13.34 -3.07
N TYR A 138 3.75 13.39 -2.24
CA TYR A 138 4.69 14.50 -2.24
C TYR A 138 5.46 14.65 -3.56
N PRO A 139 6.15 13.62 -4.10
CA PRO A 139 6.81 13.75 -5.39
C PRO A 139 5.84 14.08 -6.54
N LEU A 140 4.62 13.53 -6.51
CA LEU A 140 3.60 13.87 -7.50
C LEU A 140 3.20 15.34 -7.43
N LEU A 141 3.04 15.90 -6.23
CA LEU A 141 2.77 17.33 -6.05
C LEU A 141 3.92 18.18 -6.56
N ILE A 142 5.19 17.83 -6.23
CA ILE A 142 6.37 18.53 -6.77
C ILE A 142 6.32 18.57 -8.29
N LYS A 143 6.06 17.44 -8.95
CA LYS A 143 6.00 17.37 -10.41
C LYS A 143 4.86 18.22 -10.97
N ALA A 144 3.66 18.10 -10.42
CA ALA A 144 2.51 18.88 -10.88
C ALA A 144 2.78 20.39 -10.79
N LEU A 145 3.37 20.84 -9.67
CA LEU A 145 3.77 22.23 -9.49
C LEU A 145 4.86 22.63 -10.50
N ALA A 146 5.89 21.80 -10.69
CA ALA A 146 6.98 22.08 -11.64
C ALA A 146 6.48 22.21 -13.10
N ASP A 147 5.57 21.32 -13.53
CA ASP A 147 4.94 21.40 -14.85
C ASP A 147 4.14 22.70 -15.04
N ALA A 148 3.59 23.22 -13.95
CA ALA A 148 2.91 24.52 -13.90
C ALA A 148 3.85 25.72 -13.64
N LYS A 149 5.18 25.51 -13.68
CA LYS A 149 6.23 26.52 -13.40
C LYS A 149 6.15 27.09 -11.98
N LEU A 150 5.70 26.28 -11.04
CA LEU A 150 5.65 26.54 -9.60
C LEU A 150 6.60 25.61 -8.86
N THR A 151 6.90 25.97 -7.62
CA THR A 151 7.67 25.14 -6.67
C THR A 151 6.89 24.99 -5.37
N VAL A 152 7.35 24.13 -4.47
CA VAL A 152 6.76 24.00 -3.13
C VAL A 152 6.85 25.30 -2.30
N LYS A 153 7.71 26.24 -2.69
CA LYS A 153 7.83 27.57 -2.05
C LYS A 153 6.73 28.55 -2.48
N ASP A 154 6.07 28.26 -3.60
CA ASP A 154 4.97 29.07 -4.14
C ASP A 154 3.60 28.69 -3.54
N VAL A 155 3.56 27.69 -2.66
CA VAL A 155 2.34 27.19 -2.00
C VAL A 155 2.56 27.04 -0.49
N GLN A 156 1.49 26.86 0.29
CA GLN A 156 1.54 26.64 1.71
C GLN A 156 1.23 25.15 1.99
N LEU A 157 2.24 24.34 2.27
CA LEU A 157 2.05 22.92 2.57
C LEU A 157 1.49 22.72 3.98
N PHE A 158 0.38 21.99 4.09
CA PHE A 158 -0.27 21.64 5.34
C PHE A 158 -0.25 20.12 5.51
N LYS A 159 0.67 19.64 6.36
CA LYS A 159 0.82 18.21 6.63
C LYS A 159 -0.36 17.69 7.45
N THR A 160 -1.00 16.61 6.96
CA THR A 160 -2.16 15.98 7.59
C THR A 160 -2.27 14.51 7.17
N GLN A 161 -3.16 13.75 7.81
CA GLN A 161 -3.47 12.39 7.35
C GLN A 161 -4.31 12.43 6.07
N GLY A 162 -4.10 11.47 5.16
CA GLY A 162 -4.89 11.37 3.92
C GLY A 162 -6.39 11.34 4.15
N SER A 163 -6.82 10.68 5.23
CA SER A 163 -8.22 10.60 5.67
C SER A 163 -8.87 11.94 6.03
N GLN A 164 -8.09 12.97 6.35
CA GLN A 164 -8.59 14.29 6.74
C GLN A 164 -8.84 15.21 5.54
N VAL A 165 -8.31 14.88 4.37
CA VAL A 165 -8.37 15.76 3.19
C VAL A 165 -9.82 16.13 2.82
N ALA A 166 -10.73 15.14 2.76
CA ALA A 166 -12.14 15.40 2.45
C ALA A 166 -12.80 16.40 3.43
N THR A 167 -12.56 16.22 4.73
CA THR A 167 -13.07 17.13 5.78
C THR A 167 -12.49 18.53 5.65
N LEU A 168 -11.19 18.65 5.39
CA LEU A 168 -10.52 19.95 5.22
C LEU A 168 -11.03 20.71 3.99
N LEU A 169 -11.32 19.99 2.89
CA LEU A 169 -11.92 20.57 1.68
C LEU A 169 -13.36 21.02 1.95
N ALA A 170 -14.17 20.18 2.63
CA ALA A 170 -15.55 20.51 2.99
C ALA A 170 -15.66 21.79 3.83
N ASN A 171 -14.76 21.93 4.80
CA ASN A 171 -14.71 23.07 5.72
C ASN A 171 -13.96 24.28 5.14
N LYS A 172 -13.46 24.19 3.91
CA LYS A 172 -12.63 25.24 3.26
C LYS A 172 -11.41 25.66 4.12
N SER A 173 -10.88 24.73 4.92
CA SER A 173 -9.69 24.94 5.76
C SER A 173 -8.41 24.88 4.96
N VAL A 174 -8.48 24.31 3.74
CA VAL A 174 -7.43 24.26 2.72
C VAL A 174 -8.03 24.57 1.35
N ASP A 175 -7.20 25.09 0.44
CA ASP A 175 -7.60 25.43 -0.94
C ASP A 175 -7.50 24.20 -1.86
N ALA A 176 -6.64 23.25 -1.52
CA ALA A 176 -6.45 22.00 -2.24
C ALA A 176 -5.96 20.89 -1.29
N GLY A 177 -6.00 19.64 -1.77
CA GLY A 177 -5.38 18.52 -1.07
C GLY A 177 -4.93 17.48 -2.06
N ILE A 178 -3.87 16.75 -1.74
CA ILE A 178 -3.43 15.58 -2.49
C ILE A 178 -3.50 14.34 -1.59
N THR A 179 -4.19 13.31 -2.07
CA THR A 179 -4.40 12.08 -1.31
C THR A 179 -4.58 10.90 -2.28
N TRP A 180 -4.83 9.71 -1.74
CA TRP A 180 -5.04 8.46 -2.50
C TRP A 180 -6.39 7.83 -2.18
N ASP A 181 -6.79 6.82 -2.96
CA ASP A 181 -8.00 6.06 -2.70
C ASP A 181 -7.89 5.14 -1.46
N PRO A 182 -8.98 5.02 -0.69
CA PRO A 182 -10.35 5.52 -0.92
C PRO A 182 -10.62 6.97 -0.48
N HIS A 183 -9.60 7.72 -0.06
CA HIS A 183 -9.79 9.11 0.41
C HIS A 183 -10.15 10.07 -0.72
N VAL A 184 -9.61 9.84 -1.95
CA VAL A 184 -10.02 10.57 -3.16
C VAL A 184 -11.50 10.32 -3.41
N SER A 185 -11.89 9.04 -3.50
CA SER A 185 -13.27 8.64 -3.74
C SER A 185 -14.22 9.12 -2.66
N ARG A 186 -13.77 9.19 -1.39
CA ARG A 186 -14.54 9.78 -0.30
C ARG A 186 -14.90 11.23 -0.59
N ALA A 187 -13.91 12.06 -0.96
CA ALA A 187 -14.16 13.47 -1.25
C ALA A 187 -15.09 13.69 -2.44
N LEU A 188 -15.00 12.80 -3.45
CA LEU A 188 -15.82 12.85 -4.66
C LEU A 188 -17.24 12.34 -4.40
N ALA A 189 -17.40 11.20 -3.73
CA ALA A 189 -18.69 10.60 -3.41
C ALA A 189 -19.52 11.49 -2.43
N ASP A 190 -18.85 12.08 -1.45
CA ASP A 190 -19.49 13.03 -0.52
C ASP A 190 -19.79 14.39 -1.18
N GLY A 191 -19.33 14.59 -2.44
CA GLY A 191 -19.57 15.82 -3.21
C GLY A 191 -18.88 17.07 -2.65
N VAL A 192 -17.85 16.90 -1.81
CA VAL A 192 -17.11 18.01 -1.16
C VAL A 192 -15.88 18.44 -1.94
N GLY A 193 -15.39 17.60 -2.86
CA GLY A 193 -14.24 17.88 -3.70
C GLY A 193 -14.48 17.58 -5.18
N ARG A 194 -13.59 18.05 -6.01
CA ARG A 194 -13.42 17.61 -7.41
C ARG A 194 -11.95 17.45 -7.76
N VAL A 195 -11.67 16.59 -8.73
CA VAL A 195 -10.30 16.39 -9.23
C VAL A 195 -9.84 17.65 -9.96
N LEU A 196 -8.68 18.18 -9.57
CA LEU A 196 -7.95 19.21 -10.29
C LEU A 196 -6.96 18.58 -11.28
N ALA A 197 -6.23 17.55 -10.84
CA ALA A 197 -5.33 16.76 -11.67
C ALA A 197 -5.21 15.35 -11.10
N SER A 198 -5.38 14.32 -11.93
CA SER A 198 -5.15 12.93 -11.56
C SER A 198 -3.68 12.54 -11.70
N SER A 199 -3.27 11.47 -11.02
CA SER A 199 -1.93 10.91 -11.14
C SER A 199 -1.57 10.53 -12.57
N ALA A 200 -2.48 9.95 -13.34
CA ALA A 200 -2.28 9.63 -14.75
C ALA A 200 -2.03 10.87 -15.61
N GLN A 201 -2.70 11.99 -15.31
CA GLN A 201 -2.46 13.28 -16.03
C GLN A 201 -1.10 13.89 -15.66
N ILE A 202 -0.63 13.72 -14.42
CA ILE A 202 0.63 14.28 -13.94
C ILE A 202 1.81 13.45 -14.43
N MET A 203 1.73 12.13 -14.37
CA MET A 203 2.86 11.24 -14.65
C MET A 203 2.41 9.86 -15.17
N PRO A 204 2.00 9.75 -16.44
CA PRO A 204 1.71 8.44 -17.04
C PRO A 204 3.02 7.67 -17.28
N ILE A 205 3.17 6.49 -16.63
CA ILE A 205 4.37 5.65 -16.74
C ILE A 205 4.05 4.34 -17.46
N LYS A 206 3.04 3.61 -17.00
CA LYS A 206 2.69 2.29 -17.54
C LYS A 206 1.36 2.36 -18.28
N ASN A 207 1.38 2.17 -19.60
CA ASN A 207 0.16 2.13 -20.43
C ASN A 207 -0.75 3.38 -20.28
N GLY A 208 -0.17 4.55 -20.06
CA GLY A 208 -0.93 5.79 -19.84
C GLY A 208 -1.39 6.01 -18.39
N HIS A 209 -1.09 5.08 -17.48
CA HIS A 209 -1.41 5.16 -16.07
C HIS A 209 -0.18 5.53 -15.23
N TYR A 210 -0.43 6.11 -14.07
CA TYR A 210 0.56 6.25 -13.02
C TYR A 210 0.74 4.92 -12.28
N VAL A 211 1.94 4.66 -11.79
CA VAL A 211 2.21 3.47 -10.95
C VAL A 211 1.93 3.84 -9.50
N GLY A 212 0.83 3.31 -8.98
CA GLY A 212 0.26 3.70 -7.70
C GLY A 212 0.94 3.06 -6.50
N ASP A 213 1.00 1.76 -6.45
CA ASP A 213 1.53 0.98 -5.33
C ASP A 213 2.46 -0.13 -5.80
N GLY A 214 3.29 -0.62 -4.87
CA GLY A 214 4.15 -1.77 -5.10
C GLY A 214 4.44 -2.56 -3.82
N THR A 215 4.51 -3.88 -3.98
CA THR A 215 4.89 -4.82 -2.92
C THR A 215 6.40 -5.03 -2.92
N TYR A 216 7.02 -4.91 -1.75
CA TYR A 216 8.46 -5.08 -1.52
C TYR A 216 8.73 -5.93 -0.29
N VAL A 217 9.82 -6.67 -0.33
CA VAL A 217 10.16 -7.72 0.63
C VAL A 217 11.55 -7.48 1.19
N ARG A 218 11.75 -7.72 2.49
CA ARG A 218 13.10 -7.74 3.07
C ARG A 218 13.95 -8.81 2.43
N ASP A 219 15.20 -8.47 2.12
CA ASP A 219 16.14 -9.36 1.40
C ASP A 219 16.43 -10.65 2.16
N ASP A 220 16.56 -10.58 3.50
CA ASP A 220 16.80 -11.74 4.35
C ASP A 220 15.61 -12.70 4.36
N PHE A 221 14.37 -12.16 4.47
CA PHE A 221 13.16 -12.95 4.42
C PHE A 221 12.95 -13.58 3.04
N MET A 222 13.13 -12.79 1.96
CA MET A 222 13.01 -13.28 0.59
C MET A 222 13.99 -14.41 0.29
N LYS A 223 15.21 -14.33 0.84
CA LYS A 223 16.25 -15.37 0.69
C LYS A 223 15.92 -16.63 1.50
N ALA A 224 15.42 -16.47 2.72
CA ALA A 224 15.12 -17.59 3.62
C ALA A 224 13.80 -18.31 3.25
N HIS A 225 12.81 -17.57 2.74
CA HIS A 225 11.46 -18.04 2.51
C HIS A 225 10.92 -17.64 1.11
N PRO A 226 11.64 -17.99 0.01
CA PRO A 226 11.21 -17.58 -1.34
C PRO A 226 9.85 -18.16 -1.73
N ASP A 227 9.51 -19.36 -1.23
CA ASP A 227 8.23 -20.01 -1.52
C ASP A 227 7.05 -19.29 -0.86
N ILE A 228 7.24 -18.74 0.37
CA ILE A 228 6.20 -17.93 1.04
C ILE A 228 5.97 -16.65 0.25
N VAL A 229 7.05 -15.98 -0.20
CA VAL A 229 6.96 -14.79 -1.04
C VAL A 229 6.22 -15.11 -2.34
N GLN A 230 6.55 -16.22 -3.00
CA GLN A 230 5.88 -16.67 -4.23
C GLN A 230 4.38 -16.87 -4.03
N ASP A 231 3.98 -17.58 -2.98
CA ASP A 231 2.57 -17.86 -2.71
C ASP A 231 1.81 -16.58 -2.35
N LEU A 232 2.43 -15.62 -1.65
CA LEU A 232 1.83 -14.32 -1.34
C LEU A 232 1.61 -13.48 -2.60
N ILE A 233 2.58 -13.39 -3.51
CA ILE A 233 2.42 -12.68 -4.78
C ILE A 233 1.37 -13.37 -5.67
N SER A 234 1.29 -14.71 -5.63
CA SER A 234 0.21 -15.44 -6.30
C SER A 234 -1.18 -15.14 -5.71
N ALA A 235 -1.26 -14.91 -4.39
CA ALA A 235 -2.50 -14.49 -3.73
C ALA A 235 -2.92 -13.07 -4.15
N GLU A 236 -1.97 -12.15 -4.36
CA GLU A 236 -2.27 -10.81 -4.92
C GLU A 236 -2.81 -10.88 -6.35
N VAL A 237 -2.23 -11.73 -7.23
CA VAL A 237 -2.77 -11.96 -8.59
C VAL A 237 -4.20 -12.51 -8.53
N LYS A 238 -4.48 -13.49 -7.65
CA LYS A 238 -5.85 -14.00 -7.44
C LYS A 238 -6.81 -12.90 -6.97
N ALA A 239 -6.33 -12.01 -6.11
CA ALA A 239 -7.11 -10.88 -5.63
C ALA A 239 -7.43 -9.89 -6.76
N ILE A 240 -6.46 -9.57 -7.60
CA ILE A 240 -6.66 -8.73 -8.79
C ILE A 240 -7.63 -9.39 -9.77
N ASP A 241 -7.49 -10.70 -10.00
CA ASP A 241 -8.46 -11.45 -10.81
C ASP A 241 -9.88 -11.35 -10.25
N LEU A 242 -10.06 -11.42 -8.93
CA LEU A 242 -11.37 -11.22 -8.29
C LEU A 242 -11.87 -9.79 -8.51
N ILE A 243 -11.02 -8.78 -8.33
CA ILE A 243 -11.39 -7.36 -8.57
C ILE A 243 -11.88 -7.15 -10.00
N LEU A 244 -11.20 -7.74 -10.97
CA LEU A 244 -11.50 -7.57 -12.39
C LEU A 244 -12.72 -8.38 -12.85
N LYS A 245 -12.95 -9.59 -12.29
CA LYS A 245 -14.01 -10.51 -12.69
C LYS A 245 -15.31 -10.33 -11.90
N ASP A 246 -15.21 -9.98 -10.62
CA ASP A 246 -16.35 -9.79 -9.70
C ASP A 246 -16.10 -8.57 -8.78
N PRO A 247 -16.17 -7.35 -9.36
CA PRO A 247 -15.90 -6.12 -8.62
C PRO A 247 -16.85 -5.91 -7.44
N ASP A 248 -18.10 -6.37 -7.50
CA ASP A 248 -19.05 -6.21 -6.40
C ASP A 248 -18.63 -7.03 -5.17
N LYS A 249 -18.15 -8.25 -5.37
CA LYS A 249 -17.58 -9.07 -4.29
C LYS A 249 -16.29 -8.47 -3.72
N ALA A 250 -15.43 -7.93 -4.57
CA ALA A 250 -14.23 -7.22 -4.12
C ALA A 250 -14.58 -5.98 -3.28
N ILE A 251 -15.58 -5.20 -3.69
CA ILE A 251 -16.10 -4.04 -2.94
C ILE A 251 -16.61 -4.48 -1.57
N ASP A 252 -17.36 -5.57 -1.45
CA ASP A 252 -17.86 -6.10 -0.19
C ASP A 252 -16.71 -6.48 0.77
N ILE A 253 -15.66 -7.11 0.22
CA ILE A 253 -14.48 -7.48 0.99
C ILE A 253 -13.74 -6.23 1.47
N TRP A 254 -13.38 -5.29 0.58
CA TRP A 254 -12.70 -4.07 0.99
C TRP A 254 -13.48 -3.25 2.02
N THR A 255 -14.80 -3.17 1.89
CA THR A 255 -15.66 -2.49 2.86
C THR A 255 -15.47 -3.07 4.27
N LYS A 256 -15.32 -4.38 4.38
CA LYS A 256 -15.09 -5.06 5.66
C LYS A 256 -13.66 -4.88 6.15
N GLU A 257 -12.67 -5.02 5.26
CA GLU A 257 -11.25 -4.95 5.60
C GLU A 257 -10.79 -3.53 5.96
N ASN A 258 -11.23 -2.51 5.22
CA ASN A 258 -10.79 -1.13 5.39
C ASN A 258 -11.67 -0.32 6.35
N GLY A 259 -12.91 -0.77 6.63
CA GLY A 259 -13.91 -0.01 7.39
C GLY A 259 -14.44 1.23 6.65
N PHE A 260 -14.18 1.38 5.34
CA PHE A 260 -14.79 2.44 4.54
C PHE A 260 -16.24 2.11 4.18
N PRO A 261 -17.13 3.12 4.11
CA PRO A 261 -18.48 2.90 3.63
C PRO A 261 -18.51 2.33 2.22
N ARG A 262 -19.36 1.31 1.97
CA ARG A 262 -19.50 0.68 0.65
C ARG A 262 -19.58 1.67 -0.52
N PRO A 263 -20.38 2.76 -0.48
CA PRO A 263 -20.48 3.72 -1.58
C PRO A 263 -19.14 4.37 -1.95
N VAL A 264 -18.22 4.53 -0.99
CA VAL A 264 -16.88 5.10 -1.23
C VAL A 264 -16.02 4.12 -2.01
N ILE A 265 -15.99 2.85 -1.59
CA ILE A 265 -15.22 1.81 -2.29
C ILE A 265 -15.82 1.53 -3.67
N GLU A 266 -17.15 1.51 -3.77
CA GLU A 266 -17.85 1.37 -5.05
C GLU A 266 -17.49 2.51 -6.01
N TYR A 267 -17.40 3.76 -5.51
CA TYR A 267 -16.96 4.90 -6.31
C TYR A 267 -15.52 4.70 -6.81
N ALA A 268 -14.59 4.28 -5.95
CA ALA A 268 -13.19 4.02 -6.31
C ALA A 268 -13.05 3.04 -7.49
N VAL A 269 -13.77 1.92 -7.40
CA VAL A 269 -13.70 0.84 -8.38
C VAL A 269 -14.46 1.18 -9.66
N LYS A 270 -15.73 1.58 -9.55
CA LYS A 270 -16.61 1.82 -10.72
C LYS A 270 -16.22 3.08 -11.52
N GLN A 271 -15.68 4.11 -10.85
CA GLN A 271 -15.17 5.30 -11.53
C GLN A 271 -13.69 5.18 -11.94
N LYS A 272 -13.08 4.03 -11.70
CA LYS A 272 -11.68 3.74 -12.07
C LYS A 272 -10.70 4.78 -11.50
N ILE A 273 -10.95 5.23 -10.26
CA ILE A 273 -9.98 6.08 -9.54
C ILE A 273 -8.78 5.21 -9.14
N SER A 274 -9.03 3.99 -8.64
CA SER A 274 -8.03 2.91 -8.54
C SER A 274 -8.16 2.02 -9.77
N VAL A 275 -7.04 1.79 -10.45
CA VAL A 275 -6.95 0.94 -11.64
C VAL A 275 -6.08 -0.27 -11.32
N PHE A 276 -6.49 -1.44 -11.78
CA PHE A 276 -5.80 -2.70 -11.55
C PHE A 276 -5.42 -3.33 -12.88
N ASP A 277 -4.19 -3.83 -12.95
CA ASP A 277 -3.66 -4.60 -14.07
C ASP A 277 -3.21 -5.96 -13.54
N ARG A 278 -3.64 -7.04 -14.17
CA ARG A 278 -3.19 -8.39 -13.82
C ARG A 278 -1.68 -8.55 -13.97
N ASN A 279 -1.06 -7.81 -14.90
CA ASN A 279 0.38 -7.76 -15.05
C ASN A 279 1.02 -6.89 -13.96
N ILE A 280 1.31 -7.52 -12.82
CA ILE A 280 1.97 -6.90 -11.66
C ILE A 280 3.51 -6.95 -11.73
N VAL A 281 4.10 -7.34 -12.87
CA VAL A 281 5.55 -7.42 -13.03
C VAL A 281 6.19 -6.04 -12.86
N PRO A 282 7.20 -5.87 -11.97
CA PRO A 282 7.97 -4.64 -11.85
C PRO A 282 8.96 -4.54 -13.01
N GLU A 283 8.46 -4.22 -14.20
CA GLU A 283 9.26 -4.11 -15.41
C GLU A 283 10.36 -3.08 -15.25
N LYS A 284 11.55 -3.40 -15.77
CA LYS A 284 12.74 -2.54 -15.68
C LYS A 284 12.47 -1.11 -16.15
N SER A 285 11.80 -0.95 -17.28
CA SER A 285 11.45 0.36 -17.83
C SER A 285 10.59 1.20 -16.88
N THR A 286 9.63 0.57 -16.22
CA THR A 286 8.73 1.20 -15.25
C THR A 286 9.51 1.63 -14.00
N VAL A 287 10.33 0.74 -13.45
CA VAL A 287 11.16 1.02 -12.27
C VAL A 287 12.17 2.13 -12.56
N GLU A 288 12.84 2.10 -13.72
CA GLU A 288 13.80 3.13 -14.13
C GLU A 288 13.13 4.50 -14.35
N ALA A 289 11.96 4.52 -14.99
CA ALA A 289 11.20 5.76 -15.19
C ALA A 289 10.81 6.40 -13.87
N TYR A 290 10.30 5.59 -12.91
CA TYR A 290 9.94 6.08 -11.59
C TYR A 290 11.16 6.53 -10.78
N THR A 291 12.26 5.77 -10.84
CA THR A 291 13.54 6.13 -10.19
C THR A 291 14.08 7.46 -10.72
N SER A 292 14.10 7.63 -12.05
CA SER A 292 14.52 8.90 -12.67
C SER A 292 13.67 10.08 -12.21
N PHE A 293 12.36 9.85 -12.06
CA PHE A 293 11.44 10.85 -11.53
C PHE A 293 11.80 11.25 -10.10
N LEU A 294 12.03 10.30 -9.19
CA LEU A 294 12.42 10.59 -7.82
C LEU A 294 13.77 11.29 -7.71
N LYS A 295 14.74 10.94 -8.58
CA LYS A 295 16.04 11.64 -8.67
C LYS A 295 15.85 13.10 -9.11
N LYS A 296 15.05 13.36 -10.14
CA LYS A 296 14.71 14.71 -10.60
C LYS A 296 13.97 15.54 -9.54
N ALA A 297 13.15 14.89 -8.72
CA ALA A 297 12.46 15.52 -7.59
C ALA A 297 13.39 15.76 -6.38
N GLY A 298 14.65 15.35 -6.42
CA GLY A 298 15.62 15.49 -5.32
C GLY A 298 15.38 14.52 -4.15
N LEU A 299 14.57 13.49 -4.34
CA LEU A 299 14.20 12.52 -3.30
C LEU A 299 15.11 11.27 -3.31
N LEU A 300 15.76 10.98 -4.43
CA LEU A 300 16.83 10.00 -4.57
C LEU A 300 18.12 10.69 -5.03
N LYS A 301 19.27 10.17 -4.60
CA LYS A 301 20.59 10.56 -5.10
C LYS A 301 20.87 9.82 -6.42
N ASP A 302 21.79 10.32 -7.23
CA ASP A 302 22.16 9.67 -8.48
C ASP A 302 22.72 8.24 -8.27
N ALA A 303 23.40 8.01 -7.15
CA ALA A 303 23.93 6.69 -6.78
C ALA A 303 22.85 5.72 -6.25
N ASP A 304 21.67 6.19 -5.86
CA ASP A 304 20.60 5.35 -5.32
C ASP A 304 19.97 4.55 -6.47
N ASN A 305 20.03 3.22 -6.40
CA ASN A 305 19.42 2.33 -7.38
C ASN A 305 18.53 1.31 -6.66
N PRO A 306 17.23 1.23 -6.96
CA PRO A 306 16.35 0.28 -6.33
C PRO A 306 16.63 -1.15 -6.80
N LYS A 307 16.57 -2.09 -5.86
CA LYS A 307 16.57 -3.53 -6.17
C LYS A 307 15.15 -3.95 -6.56
N PHE A 308 15.01 -4.76 -7.60
CA PHE A 308 13.75 -5.37 -7.99
C PHE A 308 13.94 -6.75 -8.59
N GLU A 309 12.93 -7.59 -8.45
CA GLU A 309 12.89 -8.97 -8.95
C GLU A 309 11.57 -9.21 -9.68
N THR A 310 11.65 -9.66 -10.94
CA THR A 310 10.44 -9.93 -11.75
C THR A 310 9.91 -11.34 -11.58
N LYS A 311 10.79 -12.28 -11.17
CA LYS A 311 10.50 -13.73 -11.17
C LYS A 311 9.26 -14.13 -10.38
N PHE A 312 8.99 -13.51 -9.23
CA PHE A 312 7.83 -13.83 -8.40
C PHE A 312 6.51 -13.46 -9.10
N ALA A 313 6.45 -12.26 -9.66
CA ALA A 313 5.28 -11.79 -10.42
C ALA A 313 5.09 -12.60 -11.71
N GLU A 314 6.17 -12.85 -12.47
CA GLU A 314 6.13 -13.67 -13.68
C GLU A 314 5.65 -15.11 -13.42
N GLN A 315 6.11 -15.72 -12.31
CA GLN A 315 5.67 -17.06 -11.93
C GLN A 315 4.21 -17.04 -11.44
N ALA A 316 3.81 -16.05 -10.63
CA ALA A 316 2.43 -15.90 -10.17
C ALA A 316 1.43 -15.80 -11.34
N LEU A 317 1.79 -15.08 -12.42
CA LEU A 317 0.97 -14.98 -13.64
C LEU A 317 0.78 -16.31 -14.37
N LYS A 318 1.72 -17.26 -14.21
CA LYS A 318 1.63 -18.62 -14.77
C LYS A 318 0.82 -19.56 -13.89
N ASP A 319 0.96 -19.43 -12.57
CA ASP A 319 0.35 -20.31 -11.58
C ASP A 319 -1.14 -20.02 -11.40
N VAL A 320 -1.54 -18.76 -11.50
CA VAL A 320 -2.93 -18.31 -11.38
C VAL A 320 -3.55 -18.24 -12.78
N LYS A 321 -4.46 -19.19 -13.08
CA LYS A 321 -5.16 -19.31 -14.38
C LYS A 321 -6.53 -18.65 -14.36
#